data_cb527b645044eb4a0ab70ca7c218dad6
#
_entry.id   cb527b645044eb4a0ab70ca7c218dad6
#
_cell.length_a   1.000
_cell.length_b   1.000
_cell.length_c   1.000
_cell.angle_alpha   90.00
_cell.angle_beta   90.00
_cell.angle_gamma   90.00
#
_symmetry.space_group_name_H-M   'P 1'
#
loop_
_entity.id
_entity.type
_entity.pdbx_description
1 polymer ?
#
loop_
_entity_poly.entity_id
_entity_poly.type
_entity_poly.pdbx_seq_one_letter_code
_entity_poly.pdbx_strand_id
1 'polypeptide(L)'
;MHNRYIKYFLFLLLTTDLFLSALFLKNGHTDTEKIFSLPVISKTAGTPKYIALTFDDGPSRKYTPILLDGLKERGVHATFFLMGKNIEGEEDIVKRMSEEGHLIGNHSYEHIQLTKAGAKAVCEAVEHTQEQIEAITGKRPEYIRPPYGDWNEELEEEIGMTPVLWSLDSLDWKLKDTGKIIRQVLKDVKDGDIILLHDIFPSSVEAALELIDILQKEG
;
A
#
# COMPACT_ATOMS: atom_id res chain seq x y z
N MET A 1 3.23 0.47 21.36
CA MET A 1 4.11 0.17 20.22
C MET A 1 3.43 0.41 18.86
N HIS A 2 2.19 0.00 18.67
CA HIS A 2 1.42 0.13 17.40
C HIS A 2 1.51 1.51 16.69
N ASN A 3 1.48 2.59 17.48
CA ASN A 3 1.41 3.98 16.96
C ASN A 3 2.75 4.52 16.42
N ARG A 4 3.89 3.85 16.70
CA ARG A 4 5.22 4.32 16.30
C ARG A 4 5.53 3.99 14.84
N TYR A 5 5.24 2.77 14.41
CA TYR A 5 5.50 2.29 13.04
C TYR A 5 4.57 2.92 12.01
N ILE A 6 3.30 3.17 12.39
CA ILE A 6 2.33 3.88 11.55
C ILE A 6 2.84 5.28 11.17
N LYS A 7 3.41 6.03 12.12
CA LYS A 7 3.92 7.39 11.87
C LYS A 7 5.12 7.42 10.91
N TYR A 8 6.04 6.48 11.02
CA TYR A 8 7.21 6.42 10.14
C TYR A 8 6.84 5.99 8.72
N PHE A 9 5.90 5.07 8.57
CA PHE A 9 5.42 4.63 7.27
C PHE A 9 4.73 5.75 6.48
N LEU A 10 3.85 6.50 7.12
CA LEU A 10 3.20 7.67 6.49
C LEU A 10 4.17 8.80 6.18
N PHE A 11 5.17 9.03 7.04
CA PHE A 11 6.19 10.04 6.80
C PHE A 11 7.06 9.71 5.56
N LEU A 12 7.36 8.44 5.33
CA LEU A 12 8.15 8.02 4.17
C LEU A 12 7.37 8.20 2.86
N LEU A 13 6.06 7.90 2.83
CA LEU A 13 5.20 8.14 1.67
C LEU A 13 5.15 9.63 1.29
N LEU A 14 5.14 10.53 2.29
CA LEU A 14 5.15 11.99 2.07
C LEU A 14 6.49 12.52 1.54
N THR A 15 7.63 11.91 1.91
CA THR A 15 8.95 12.41 1.49
C THR A 15 9.29 12.06 0.04
N THR A 16 8.74 10.97 -0.52
CA THR A 16 8.96 10.60 -1.92
C THR A 16 8.29 11.57 -2.88
N ASP A 17 7.10 12.07 -2.57
CA ASP A 17 6.40 13.06 -3.40
C ASP A 17 7.09 14.43 -3.39
N LEU A 18 7.68 14.84 -2.27
CA LEU A 18 8.45 16.09 -2.18
C LEU A 18 9.77 16.03 -2.97
N PHE A 19 10.40 14.86 -3.11
CA PHE A 19 11.63 14.71 -3.88
C PHE A 19 11.38 14.73 -5.39
N LEU A 20 10.27 14.17 -5.87
CA LEU A 20 9.90 14.24 -7.30
C LEU A 20 9.56 15.67 -7.73
N SER A 21 8.83 16.44 -6.91
CA SER A 21 8.49 17.82 -7.22
C SER A 21 9.70 18.75 -7.24
N ALA A 22 10.73 18.49 -6.45
CA ALA A 22 11.98 19.27 -6.44
C ALA A 22 12.88 19.03 -7.67
N LEU A 23 12.80 17.86 -8.31
CA LEU A 23 13.55 17.56 -9.54
C LEU A 23 12.95 18.22 -10.79
N PHE A 24 11.65 18.49 -10.82
CA PHE A 24 10.99 19.15 -11.94
C PHE A 24 11.23 20.67 -11.99
N LEU A 25 11.62 21.30 -10.87
CA LEU A 25 11.83 22.75 -10.80
C LEU A 25 13.25 23.20 -11.24
N LYS A 26 14.14 22.30 -11.61
CA LYS A 26 15.54 22.64 -11.91
C LYS A 26 15.88 22.82 -13.39
N ASN A 27 14.96 22.58 -14.32
CA ASN A 27 15.16 22.76 -15.76
C ASN A 27 14.07 23.59 -16.44
N GLY A 28 13.99 24.85 -16.13
CA GLY A 28 13.08 25.76 -16.83
C GLY A 28 13.74 27.10 -17.08
N HIS A 29 14.07 27.36 -18.36
CA HIS A 29 14.50 28.65 -18.87
C HIS A 29 13.33 29.65 -18.83
N THR A 30 13.69 30.87 -18.47
CA THR A 30 12.86 32.06 -18.39
C THR A 30 12.26 32.46 -19.72
N ASP A 31 10.95 32.73 -19.77
CA ASP A 31 10.39 33.81 -20.58
C ASP A 31 9.20 34.45 -19.87
N THR A 32 9.28 35.76 -19.75
CA THR A 32 8.38 36.67 -19.09
C THR A 32 7.12 36.96 -19.93
N GLU A 33 6.05 37.28 -19.19
CA GLU A 33 4.82 38.01 -19.55
C GLU A 33 3.57 37.20 -19.96
N LYS A 34 2.69 37.03 -18.97
CA LYS A 34 1.34 37.59 -18.93
C LYS A 34 0.64 37.16 -17.65
N ILE A 35 0.56 38.13 -16.72
CA ILE A 35 -0.26 37.99 -15.51
C ILE A 35 -1.72 38.04 -15.91
N PHE A 36 -2.38 36.93 -16.03
CA PHE A 36 -3.83 36.84 -16.05
C PHE A 36 -4.29 36.68 -14.60
N SER A 37 -4.78 37.73 -14.00
CA SER A 37 -5.40 37.72 -12.68
C SER A 37 -6.73 36.97 -12.77
N LEU A 38 -6.72 35.67 -12.50
CA LEU A 38 -7.94 34.95 -12.18
C LEU A 38 -8.39 35.29 -10.76
N PRO A 39 -9.68 35.44 -10.49
CA PRO A 39 -10.15 35.69 -9.14
C PRO A 39 -9.78 34.51 -8.26
N VAL A 40 -8.98 34.76 -7.23
CA VAL A 40 -8.70 33.82 -6.16
C VAL A 40 -10.01 33.55 -5.44
N ILE A 41 -10.71 32.50 -5.82
CA ILE A 41 -11.71 31.90 -4.95
C ILE A 41 -10.91 31.24 -3.84
N SER A 42 -10.73 31.97 -2.74
CA SER A 42 -10.22 31.41 -1.48
C SER A 42 -11.27 30.45 -0.95
N LYS A 43 -11.28 29.21 -1.48
CA LYS A 43 -11.70 28.08 -0.66
C LYS A 43 -10.56 27.93 0.36
N THR A 44 -10.85 28.12 1.62
CA THR A 44 -9.99 27.65 2.71
C THR A 44 -9.83 26.15 2.52
N ALA A 45 -8.80 25.76 1.78
CA ALA A 45 -8.44 24.36 1.66
C ALA A 45 -8.05 23.91 3.08
N GLY A 46 -8.86 23.06 3.67
CA GLY A 46 -8.47 22.36 4.88
C GLY A 46 -7.14 21.66 4.64
N THR A 47 -6.43 21.34 5.70
CA THR A 47 -5.20 20.56 5.59
C THR A 47 -5.55 19.26 4.84
N PRO A 48 -4.79 18.89 3.77
CA PRO A 48 -5.06 17.66 3.06
C PRO A 48 -5.06 16.47 4.02
N LYS A 49 -6.00 15.57 3.86
CA LYS A 49 -6.04 14.33 4.64
C LYS A 49 -5.44 13.20 3.83
N TYR A 50 -4.80 12.27 4.51
CA TYR A 50 -4.10 11.15 3.89
C TYR A 50 -4.53 9.82 4.50
N ILE A 51 -4.67 8.82 3.66
CA ILE A 51 -4.81 7.41 4.06
C ILE A 51 -3.86 6.56 3.24
N ALA A 52 -3.49 5.39 3.77
CA ALA A 52 -2.77 4.36 3.04
C ALA A 52 -3.72 3.20 2.73
N LEU A 53 -3.92 2.93 1.44
CA LEU A 53 -4.58 1.71 0.99
C LEU A 53 -3.55 0.60 0.90
N THR A 54 -3.80 -0.51 1.57
CA THR A 54 -2.87 -1.63 1.62
C THR A 54 -3.60 -2.94 1.31
N PHE A 55 -2.96 -3.78 0.51
CA PHE A 55 -3.52 -5.04 0.01
C PHE A 55 -2.61 -6.20 0.39
N ASP A 56 -3.18 -7.22 1.02
CA ASP A 56 -2.49 -8.42 1.44
C ASP A 56 -2.84 -9.61 0.54
N ASP A 57 -2.05 -10.68 0.64
CA ASP A 57 -2.23 -11.99 0.00
C ASP A 57 -2.03 -12.05 -1.52
N GLY A 58 -1.85 -10.94 -2.21
CA GLY A 58 -1.59 -10.92 -3.65
C GLY A 58 -0.21 -11.48 -4.04
N PRO A 59 0.09 -11.48 -5.35
CA PRO A 59 -0.79 -11.08 -6.44
C PRO A 59 -1.84 -12.13 -6.80
N SER A 60 -2.96 -11.69 -7.37
CA SER A 60 -3.98 -12.53 -7.99
C SER A 60 -4.01 -12.27 -9.48
N ARG A 61 -3.78 -13.29 -10.31
CA ARG A 61 -3.85 -13.17 -11.78
C ARG A 61 -5.13 -12.54 -12.28
N LYS A 62 -6.23 -12.79 -11.59
CA LYS A 62 -7.55 -12.34 -12.02
C LYS A 62 -7.88 -10.93 -11.54
N TYR A 63 -7.55 -10.60 -10.32
CA TYR A 63 -8.10 -9.41 -9.66
C TYR A 63 -7.08 -8.29 -9.50
N THR A 64 -5.82 -8.60 -9.26
CA THR A 64 -4.77 -7.57 -9.11
C THR A 64 -4.61 -6.69 -10.35
N PRO A 65 -4.64 -7.21 -11.60
CA PRO A 65 -4.58 -6.34 -12.78
C PRO A 65 -5.75 -5.35 -12.88
N ILE A 66 -6.95 -5.77 -12.49
CA ILE A 66 -8.14 -4.89 -12.47
C ILE A 66 -7.96 -3.77 -11.44
N LEU A 67 -7.42 -4.11 -10.27
CA LEU A 67 -7.10 -3.12 -9.24
C LEU A 67 -6.06 -2.12 -9.72
N LEU A 68 -4.97 -2.58 -10.33
CA LEU A 68 -3.90 -1.73 -10.87
C LEU A 68 -4.44 -0.77 -11.95
N ASP A 69 -5.28 -1.25 -12.87
CA ASP A 69 -5.95 -0.39 -13.86
C ASP A 69 -6.77 0.71 -13.18
N GLY A 70 -7.59 0.34 -12.20
CA GLY A 70 -8.42 1.28 -11.48
C GLY A 70 -7.65 2.28 -10.61
N LEU A 71 -6.54 1.87 -9.99
CA LEU A 71 -5.63 2.76 -9.25
C LEU A 71 -4.97 3.77 -10.20
N LYS A 72 -4.49 3.31 -11.35
CA LYS A 72 -3.88 4.15 -12.37
C LYS A 72 -4.84 5.20 -12.93
N GLU A 73 -6.08 4.82 -13.25
CA GLU A 73 -7.13 5.73 -13.71
C GLU A 73 -7.42 6.85 -12.71
N ARG A 74 -7.26 6.59 -11.41
CA ARG A 74 -7.51 7.53 -10.31
C ARG A 74 -6.26 8.29 -9.84
N GLY A 75 -5.09 7.97 -10.40
CA GLY A 75 -3.81 8.56 -10.01
C GLY A 75 -3.42 8.23 -8.57
N VAL A 76 -3.76 7.03 -8.08
CA VAL A 76 -3.53 6.60 -6.69
C VAL A 76 -2.48 5.51 -6.65
N HIS A 77 -1.51 5.65 -5.72
CA HIS A 77 -0.57 4.59 -5.38
C HIS A 77 -1.04 3.86 -4.12
N ALA A 78 -0.75 2.57 -4.05
CA ALA A 78 -1.10 1.70 -2.93
C ALA A 78 0.12 0.90 -2.47
N THR A 79 -0.04 0.15 -1.38
CA THR A 79 0.97 -0.79 -0.89
C THR A 79 0.43 -2.21 -1.01
N PHE A 80 1.26 -3.11 -1.54
CA PHE A 80 0.95 -4.53 -1.69
C PHE A 80 1.91 -5.36 -0.83
N PHE A 81 1.38 -6.15 0.10
CA PHE A 81 2.14 -7.12 0.89
C PHE A 81 1.94 -8.50 0.28
N LEU A 82 2.95 -8.97 -0.46
CA LEU A 82 2.84 -10.13 -1.33
C LEU A 82 3.23 -11.43 -0.61
N MET A 83 2.46 -12.47 -0.85
CA MET A 83 2.83 -13.84 -0.49
C MET A 83 3.75 -14.43 -1.55
N GLY A 84 4.91 -14.94 -1.14
CA GLY A 84 5.91 -15.45 -2.08
C GLY A 84 5.36 -16.52 -3.03
N LYS A 85 4.58 -17.48 -2.52
CA LYS A 85 3.97 -18.53 -3.34
C LYS A 85 3.00 -18.02 -4.42
N ASN A 86 2.42 -16.84 -4.23
CA ASN A 86 1.50 -16.24 -5.19
C ASN A 86 2.23 -15.39 -6.24
N ILE A 87 3.53 -15.13 -6.05
CA ILE A 87 4.39 -14.46 -7.03
C ILE A 87 4.74 -15.42 -8.18
N GLU A 88 4.86 -16.73 -7.90
CA GLU A 88 5.25 -17.73 -8.88
C GLU A 88 4.27 -17.78 -10.06
N GLY A 89 4.76 -17.45 -11.25
CA GLY A 89 3.96 -17.36 -12.48
C GLY A 89 3.17 -16.05 -12.65
N GLU A 90 3.33 -15.11 -11.71
CA GLU A 90 2.69 -13.79 -11.72
C GLU A 90 3.73 -12.64 -11.69
N GLU A 91 4.97 -12.91 -12.08
CA GLU A 91 6.11 -11.98 -12.05
C GLU A 91 5.83 -10.70 -12.85
N ASP A 92 5.07 -10.81 -13.93
CA ASP A 92 4.63 -9.69 -14.76
C ASP A 92 3.74 -8.69 -13.99
N ILE A 93 2.88 -9.19 -13.09
CA ILE A 93 2.02 -8.36 -12.24
C ILE A 93 2.87 -7.63 -11.19
N VAL A 94 3.80 -8.33 -10.53
CA VAL A 94 4.70 -7.72 -9.53
C VAL A 94 5.60 -6.67 -10.17
N LYS A 95 6.12 -6.94 -11.37
CA LYS A 95 6.89 -5.97 -12.15
C LYS A 95 6.05 -4.73 -12.45
N ARG A 96 4.80 -4.92 -12.90
CA ARG A 96 3.86 -3.83 -13.18
C ARG A 96 3.58 -2.98 -11.94
N MET A 97 3.36 -3.59 -10.76
CA MET A 97 3.19 -2.86 -9.50
C MET A 97 4.36 -1.92 -9.24
N SER A 98 5.59 -2.40 -9.43
CA SER A 98 6.81 -1.60 -9.23
C SER A 98 6.94 -0.48 -10.25
N GLU A 99 6.68 -0.74 -11.53
CA GLU A 99 6.76 0.23 -12.62
C GLU A 99 5.68 1.32 -12.51
N GLU A 100 4.52 1.00 -11.96
CA GLU A 100 3.44 1.96 -11.71
C GLU A 100 3.60 2.71 -10.37
N GLY A 101 4.72 2.49 -9.64
CA GLY A 101 5.08 3.28 -8.46
C GLY A 101 4.41 2.84 -7.16
N HIS A 102 3.84 1.65 -7.11
CA HIS A 102 3.29 1.09 -5.89
C HIS A 102 4.41 0.62 -4.95
N LEU A 103 4.15 0.66 -3.63
CA LEU A 103 5.03 0.07 -2.64
C LEU A 103 4.76 -1.43 -2.54
N ILE A 104 5.85 -2.22 -2.54
CA ILE A 104 5.76 -3.67 -2.40
C ILE A 104 6.45 -4.08 -1.10
N GLY A 105 5.74 -4.82 -0.27
CA GLY A 105 6.21 -5.42 0.97
C GLY A 105 6.08 -6.94 0.97
N ASN A 106 6.61 -7.54 2.01
CA ASN A 106 6.63 -8.97 2.24
C ASN A 106 5.44 -9.43 3.09
N HIS A 107 4.80 -10.55 2.74
CA HIS A 107 3.74 -11.18 3.54
C HIS A 107 4.03 -12.65 3.86
N SER A 108 5.31 -13.00 4.01
CA SER A 108 5.85 -14.37 4.08
C SER A 108 5.58 -15.21 2.82
N TYR A 109 6.16 -16.41 2.75
CA TYR A 109 5.99 -17.24 1.56
C TYR A 109 4.61 -17.93 1.51
N GLU A 110 4.16 -18.55 2.60
CA GLU A 110 2.92 -19.35 2.68
C GLU A 110 1.92 -18.84 3.72
N HIS A 111 1.99 -17.56 4.10
CA HIS A 111 1.11 -16.99 5.11
C HIS A 111 1.20 -17.71 6.46
N ILE A 112 2.42 -18.14 6.86
CA ILE A 112 2.65 -18.80 8.14
C ILE A 112 2.51 -17.84 9.32
N GLN A 113 2.03 -18.34 10.47
CA GLN A 113 2.01 -17.53 11.69
C GLN A 113 3.43 -17.47 12.28
N LEU A 114 4.12 -16.34 12.05
CA LEU A 114 5.55 -16.17 12.31
C LEU A 114 5.92 -16.42 13.78
N THR A 115 5.10 -15.92 14.71
CA THR A 115 5.33 -16.10 16.16
C THR A 115 5.22 -17.54 16.66
N LYS A 116 4.65 -18.44 15.87
CA LYS A 116 4.52 -19.87 16.18
C LYS A 116 5.44 -20.77 15.38
N ALA A 117 6.07 -20.23 14.34
CA ALA A 117 7.03 -20.97 13.55
C ALA A 117 8.41 -20.92 14.23
N GLY A 118 9.24 -21.95 13.98
CA GLY A 118 10.63 -21.91 14.44
C GLY A 118 11.45 -20.90 13.62
N ALA A 119 12.47 -20.30 14.22
CA ALA A 119 13.32 -19.28 13.63
C ALA A 119 13.76 -19.58 12.18
N LYS A 120 14.25 -20.77 11.94
CA LYS A 120 14.67 -21.20 10.60
C LYS A 120 13.54 -21.10 9.56
N ALA A 121 12.34 -21.56 9.91
CA ALA A 121 11.18 -21.51 9.00
C ALA A 121 10.72 -20.07 8.73
N VAL A 122 10.83 -19.21 9.74
CA VAL A 122 10.56 -17.76 9.61
C VAL A 122 11.53 -17.14 8.64
N CYS A 123 12.84 -17.30 8.86
CA CYS A 123 13.87 -16.76 7.98
C CYS A 123 13.70 -17.25 6.53
N GLU A 124 13.51 -18.56 6.33
CA GLU A 124 13.31 -19.13 4.99
C GLU A 124 12.08 -18.55 4.29
N ALA A 125 10.93 -18.43 4.99
CA ALA A 125 9.70 -17.91 4.40
C ALA A 125 9.78 -16.41 4.05
N VAL A 126 10.47 -15.64 4.87
CA VAL A 126 10.64 -14.20 4.64
C VAL A 126 11.69 -13.96 3.57
N GLU A 127 12.86 -14.56 3.68
CA GLU A 127 13.97 -14.39 2.76
C GLU A 127 13.60 -14.79 1.33
N HIS A 128 12.97 -15.96 1.16
CA HIS A 128 12.55 -16.41 -0.17
C HIS A 128 11.62 -15.40 -0.85
N THR A 129 10.65 -14.86 -0.13
CA THR A 129 9.75 -13.83 -0.68
C THR A 129 10.51 -12.53 -1.01
N GLN A 130 11.45 -12.11 -0.16
CA GLN A 130 12.28 -10.93 -0.44
C GLN A 130 13.12 -11.12 -1.72
N GLU A 131 13.77 -12.27 -1.87
CA GLU A 131 14.57 -12.60 -3.05
C GLU A 131 13.75 -12.59 -4.34
N GLN A 132 12.53 -13.15 -4.30
CA GLN A 132 11.62 -13.12 -5.45
C GLN A 132 11.25 -11.68 -5.84
N ILE A 133 10.85 -10.85 -4.87
CA ILE A 133 10.49 -9.45 -5.12
C ILE A 133 11.71 -8.68 -5.67
N GLU A 134 12.87 -8.84 -5.06
CA GLU A 134 14.11 -8.18 -5.48
C GLU A 134 14.52 -8.59 -6.89
N ALA A 135 14.45 -9.87 -7.22
CA ALA A 135 14.79 -10.38 -8.56
C ALA A 135 13.89 -9.78 -9.66
N ILE A 136 12.62 -9.51 -9.36
CA ILE A 136 11.67 -8.97 -10.33
C ILE A 136 11.76 -7.45 -10.42
N THR A 137 11.89 -6.76 -9.28
CA THR A 137 11.77 -5.29 -9.21
C THR A 137 13.11 -4.56 -9.18
N GLY A 138 14.20 -5.29 -8.89
CA GLY A 138 15.52 -4.71 -8.61
C GLY A 138 15.61 -4.01 -7.25
N LYS A 139 14.59 -4.13 -6.40
CA LYS A 139 14.52 -3.50 -5.08
C LYS A 139 14.14 -4.53 -4.02
N ARG A 140 14.96 -4.64 -2.99
CA ARG A 140 14.65 -5.47 -1.84
C ARG A 140 13.58 -4.80 -0.98
N PRO A 141 12.48 -5.48 -0.60
CA PRO A 141 11.46 -4.89 0.23
C PRO A 141 11.97 -4.62 1.65
N GLU A 142 11.66 -3.44 2.19
CA GLU A 142 12.04 -3.02 3.55
C GLU A 142 10.92 -3.30 4.58
N TYR A 143 9.70 -3.46 4.11
CA TYR A 143 8.51 -3.61 4.94
C TYR A 143 7.95 -5.03 4.88
N ILE A 144 7.51 -5.50 6.05
CA ILE A 144 6.77 -6.76 6.18
C ILE A 144 5.43 -6.50 6.86
N ARG A 145 4.38 -7.11 6.34
CA ARG A 145 3.15 -7.28 7.12
C ARG A 145 3.11 -8.71 7.61
N PRO A 146 3.21 -8.93 8.93
CA PRO A 146 3.16 -10.30 9.46
C PRO A 146 1.76 -10.88 9.24
N PRO A 147 1.65 -12.12 8.76
CA PRO A 147 0.37 -12.82 8.69
C PRO A 147 -0.39 -12.76 10.01
N TYR A 148 -1.70 -12.55 9.93
CA TYR A 148 -2.60 -12.38 11.10
C TYR A 148 -2.30 -11.14 11.97
N GLY A 149 -1.36 -10.28 11.58
CA GLY A 149 -0.90 -9.16 12.41
C GLY A 149 -0.10 -9.58 13.64
N ASP A 150 0.38 -10.81 13.68
CA ASP A 150 1.02 -11.42 14.83
C ASP A 150 2.55 -11.21 14.78
N TRP A 151 3.05 -10.34 15.68
CA TRP A 151 4.44 -9.87 15.69
C TRP A 151 4.97 -9.69 17.11
N ASN A 152 6.26 -9.93 17.31
CA ASN A 152 6.97 -9.68 18.56
C ASN A 152 8.36 -9.07 18.34
N GLU A 153 9.02 -8.64 19.41
CA GLU A 153 10.35 -8.00 19.35
C GLU A 153 11.45 -8.97 18.86
N GLU A 154 11.34 -10.26 19.15
CA GLU A 154 12.31 -11.28 18.70
C GLU A 154 12.33 -11.39 17.18
N LEU A 155 11.15 -11.36 16.55
CA LEU A 155 11.01 -11.37 15.08
C LEU A 155 11.58 -10.10 14.44
N GLU A 156 11.46 -8.95 15.11
CA GLU A 156 12.00 -7.68 14.61
C GLU A 156 13.54 -7.73 14.52
N GLU A 157 14.20 -8.28 15.54
CA GLU A 157 15.65 -8.45 15.54
C GLU A 157 16.12 -9.50 14.52
N GLU A 158 15.39 -10.60 14.39
CA GLU A 158 15.75 -11.73 13.54
C GLU A 158 15.57 -11.44 12.05
N ILE A 159 14.45 -10.81 11.68
CA ILE A 159 14.07 -10.57 10.28
C ILE A 159 14.74 -9.30 9.74
N GLY A 160 14.95 -8.28 10.57
CA GLY A 160 15.55 -7.00 10.17
C GLY A 160 14.66 -6.17 9.22
N MET A 161 13.37 -6.46 9.15
CA MET A 161 12.38 -5.71 8.36
C MET A 161 11.48 -4.87 9.28
N THR A 162 10.96 -3.77 8.74
CA THR A 162 10.00 -2.93 9.47
C THR A 162 8.59 -3.51 9.37
N PRO A 163 7.96 -3.92 10.50
CA PRO A 163 6.59 -4.43 10.47
C PRO A 163 5.59 -3.30 10.25
N VAL A 164 4.63 -3.53 9.36
CA VAL A 164 3.54 -2.60 9.07
C VAL A 164 2.21 -3.30 9.33
N LEU A 165 1.51 -2.85 10.37
CA LEU A 165 0.15 -3.29 10.67
C LEU A 165 -0.86 -2.31 10.07
N TRP A 166 -2.14 -2.51 10.38
CA TRP A 166 -3.23 -1.61 9.97
C TRP A 166 -3.85 -0.91 11.17
N SER A 167 -4.46 0.23 10.93
CA SER A 167 -5.27 0.93 11.92
C SER A 167 -6.77 0.71 11.69
N LEU A 168 -7.17 0.35 10.47
CA LEU A 168 -8.55 0.08 10.09
C LEU A 168 -8.65 -1.21 9.29
N ASP A 169 -9.38 -2.20 9.83
CA ASP A 169 -9.71 -3.44 9.13
C ASP A 169 -11.03 -3.27 8.37
N SER A 170 -10.97 -3.43 7.05
CA SER A 170 -12.14 -3.39 6.18
C SER A 170 -13.07 -4.60 6.37
N LEU A 171 -12.59 -5.67 6.99
CA LEU A 171 -13.25 -6.98 7.11
C LEU A 171 -13.64 -7.60 5.76
N ASP A 172 -12.99 -7.23 4.66
CA ASP A 172 -13.31 -7.68 3.31
C ASP A 172 -13.21 -9.20 3.15
N TRP A 173 -12.19 -9.80 3.79
CA TRP A 173 -11.96 -11.25 3.84
C TRP A 173 -13.15 -12.03 4.42
N LYS A 174 -13.94 -11.37 5.29
CA LYS A 174 -15.10 -11.94 5.97
C LYS A 174 -16.41 -11.56 5.30
N LEU A 175 -16.57 -10.29 4.94
CA LEU A 175 -17.83 -9.73 4.45
C LEU A 175 -18.13 -10.16 3.02
N LYS A 176 -17.14 -10.18 2.14
CA LYS A 176 -17.23 -10.56 0.72
C LYS A 176 -18.42 -9.92 -0.03
N ASP A 177 -18.70 -8.67 0.33
CA ASP A 177 -19.81 -7.86 -0.19
C ASP A 177 -19.33 -6.41 -0.28
N THR A 178 -19.26 -5.87 -1.49
CA THR A 178 -18.72 -4.54 -1.81
C THR A 178 -19.35 -3.45 -0.95
N GLY A 179 -20.69 -3.40 -0.88
CA GLY A 179 -21.39 -2.35 -0.13
C GLY A 179 -21.21 -2.47 1.39
N LYS A 180 -21.04 -3.68 1.95
CA LYS A 180 -20.75 -3.85 3.37
C LYS A 180 -19.33 -3.43 3.71
N ILE A 181 -18.35 -3.76 2.85
CA ILE A 181 -16.95 -3.35 2.99
C ILE A 181 -16.85 -1.82 3.00
N ILE A 182 -17.47 -1.15 2.03
CA ILE A 182 -17.51 0.32 1.96
C ILE A 182 -18.08 0.92 3.23
N ARG A 183 -19.24 0.45 3.69
CA ARG A 183 -19.85 0.95 4.93
C ARG A 183 -18.98 0.72 6.16
N GLN A 184 -18.28 -0.43 6.23
CA GLN A 184 -17.36 -0.75 7.31
C GLN A 184 -16.20 0.25 7.37
N VAL A 185 -15.60 0.57 6.23
CA VAL A 185 -14.49 1.52 6.16
C VAL A 185 -14.97 2.95 6.44
N LEU A 186 -16.01 3.42 5.74
CA LEU A 186 -16.49 4.81 5.87
C LEU A 186 -17.01 5.16 7.27
N LYS A 187 -17.43 4.18 8.05
CA LYS A 187 -17.89 4.39 9.42
C LYS A 187 -16.79 4.93 10.34
N ASP A 188 -15.56 4.45 10.18
CA ASP A 188 -14.49 4.66 11.15
C ASP A 188 -13.21 5.29 10.55
N VAL A 189 -13.12 5.47 9.22
CA VAL A 189 -11.93 6.01 8.54
C VAL A 189 -11.58 7.42 9.00
N LYS A 190 -10.29 7.65 9.26
CA LYS A 190 -9.72 8.93 9.72
C LYS A 190 -8.44 9.24 8.97
N ASP A 191 -8.06 10.52 9.01
CA ASP A 191 -6.76 10.98 8.54
C ASP A 191 -5.62 10.20 9.21
N GLY A 192 -4.70 9.70 8.41
CA GLY A 192 -3.56 8.90 8.83
C GLY A 192 -3.84 7.40 8.97
N ASP A 193 -5.02 6.90 8.57
CA ASP A 193 -5.29 5.47 8.64
C ASP A 193 -4.55 4.66 7.59
N ILE A 194 -4.14 3.45 8.01
CA ILE A 194 -3.68 2.37 7.15
C ILE A 194 -4.82 1.36 7.06
N ILE A 195 -5.40 1.23 5.87
CA ILE A 195 -6.57 0.38 5.63
C ILE A 195 -6.12 -0.98 5.11
N LEU A 196 -6.52 -2.05 5.79
CA LEU A 196 -6.32 -3.43 5.35
C LEU A 196 -7.41 -3.85 4.37
N LEU A 197 -6.98 -4.33 3.22
CA LEU A 197 -7.78 -4.96 2.17
C LEU A 197 -7.01 -6.16 1.60
N HIS A 198 -7.66 -6.93 0.71
CA HIS A 198 -7.03 -8.06 0.01
C HIS A 198 -7.39 -7.98 -1.49
N ASP A 199 -6.39 -8.09 -2.37
CA ASP A 199 -6.60 -8.01 -3.84
C ASP A 199 -6.93 -9.37 -4.49
N ILE A 200 -7.28 -10.35 -3.68
CA ILE A 200 -7.65 -11.71 -4.10
C ILE A 200 -9.16 -11.93 -4.18
N PHE A 201 -9.98 -10.94 -3.82
CA PHE A 201 -11.45 -11.02 -3.88
C PHE A 201 -12.04 -9.94 -4.79
N PRO A 202 -13.02 -10.26 -5.64
CA PRO A 202 -13.66 -9.27 -6.51
C PRO A 202 -14.34 -8.14 -5.73
N SER A 203 -15.04 -8.49 -4.64
CA SER A 203 -15.72 -7.51 -3.77
C SER A 203 -14.78 -6.52 -3.10
N SER A 204 -13.55 -6.95 -2.79
CA SER A 204 -12.52 -6.09 -2.20
C SER A 204 -11.97 -5.10 -3.21
N VAL A 205 -11.71 -5.56 -4.43
CA VAL A 205 -11.23 -4.69 -5.53
C VAL A 205 -12.28 -3.65 -5.89
N GLU A 206 -13.54 -4.05 -6.07
CA GLU A 206 -14.65 -3.12 -6.31
C GLU A 206 -14.79 -2.11 -5.17
N ALA A 207 -14.78 -2.58 -3.91
CA ALA A 207 -14.89 -1.71 -2.74
C ALA A 207 -13.73 -0.72 -2.65
N ALA A 208 -12.50 -1.15 -2.91
CA ALA A 208 -11.33 -0.27 -2.89
C ALA A 208 -11.45 0.87 -3.90
N LEU A 209 -11.86 0.57 -5.14
CA LEU A 209 -12.00 1.57 -6.20
C LEU A 209 -13.15 2.55 -5.90
N GLU A 210 -14.28 2.08 -5.39
CA GLU A 210 -15.37 2.95 -4.96
C GLU A 210 -14.99 3.81 -3.75
N LEU A 211 -14.26 3.25 -2.78
CA LEU A 211 -13.75 4.00 -1.61
C LEU A 211 -12.84 5.14 -2.04
N ILE A 212 -11.95 4.93 -3.02
CA ILE A 212 -11.10 5.99 -3.57
C ILE A 212 -11.96 7.11 -4.14
N ASP A 213 -12.96 6.77 -4.96
CA ASP A 213 -13.85 7.76 -5.58
C ASP A 213 -14.63 8.57 -4.54
N ILE A 214 -15.06 7.95 -3.44
CA ILE A 214 -15.78 8.61 -2.35
C ILE A 214 -14.83 9.53 -1.58
N LEU A 215 -13.70 9.02 -1.13
CA LEU A 215 -12.76 9.75 -0.27
C LEU A 215 -12.09 10.91 -1.01
N GLN A 216 -11.78 10.77 -2.29
CA GLN A 216 -11.25 11.88 -3.11
C GLN A 216 -12.26 13.03 -3.29
N LYS A 217 -13.57 12.75 -3.21
CA LYS A 217 -14.61 13.80 -3.26
C LYS A 217 -14.79 14.53 -1.93
N GLU A 218 -14.49 13.85 -0.83
CA GLU A 218 -14.61 14.42 0.52
C GLU A 218 -13.39 15.27 0.94
N GLY A 219 -12.24 15.11 0.27
CA GLY A 219 -11.00 15.90 0.45
C GLY A 219 -10.13 15.38 1.54
#